data_635eb1ef5d33fcbe5ddde3a106168f6d
#
_entry.id   635eb1ef5d33fcbe5ddde3a106168f6d
#
_cell.length_a   1.000
_cell.length_b   1.000
_cell.length_c   1.000
_cell.angle_alpha   90.00
_cell.angle_beta   90.00
_cell.angle_gamma   90.00
#
_symmetry.space_group_name_H-M   'P 1'
#
loop_
_entity.id
_entity.type
_entity.pdbx_description
1 polymer ?
#
loop_
_entity_poly.entity_id
_entity_poly.type
_entity_poly.pdbx_seq_one_letter_code
_entity_poly.pdbx_strand_id
1 'polypeptide(L)'
;LQQRHGALQASAGGGDIVAKDCDGATNLATSGGRIEATGGHGTLDVDTSGGNVTVLNRVGDTKVESSGGKLRLGHISGKLNAETSGGSVSAILPSPVVGDVRLETSGGSITVLTPPNVALTIDAETSAGSVRSDLPIAIARRDDDSLKGTINGGGTRLVLRSSAGSTEIVPADKETAQQ
;
A
#
# COMPACT_ATOMS: atom_id res chain seq x y z
N LEU A 1 13.92 16.34 5.01
CA LEU A 1 15.07 15.60 4.47
C LEU A 1 14.97 15.54 2.96
N GLN A 2 15.95 16.02 2.22
CA GLN A 2 15.91 16.06 0.75
C GLN A 2 17.24 15.59 0.17
N GLN A 3 17.16 14.88 -0.98
CA GLN A 3 18.29 14.44 -1.81
C GLN A 3 19.44 13.83 -0.99
N ARG A 4 19.15 12.74 -0.30
CA ARG A 4 20.13 12.00 0.50
C ARG A 4 20.54 10.72 -0.21
N HIS A 5 21.85 10.47 -0.25
CA HIS A 5 22.44 9.24 -0.74
C HIS A 5 23.06 8.48 0.43
N GLY A 6 22.78 7.19 0.55
CA GLY A 6 23.26 6.31 1.61
C GLY A 6 22.18 6.00 2.65
N ALA A 7 22.58 5.37 3.75
CA ALA A 7 21.66 5.00 4.81
C ALA A 7 21.13 6.25 5.54
N LEU A 8 19.82 6.38 5.66
CA LEU A 8 19.13 7.46 6.35
C LEU A 8 18.26 6.90 7.47
N GLN A 9 18.44 7.40 8.67
CA GLN A 9 17.57 7.13 9.79
C GLN A 9 17.01 8.44 10.34
N ALA A 10 15.70 8.54 10.48
CA ALA A 10 15.04 9.70 11.07
C ALA A 10 13.97 9.25 12.05
N SER A 11 13.99 9.79 13.25
CA SER A 11 12.97 9.52 14.26
C SER A 11 12.46 10.81 14.89
N ALA A 12 11.16 10.82 15.21
CA ALA A 12 10.50 11.94 15.88
C ALA A 12 9.52 11.41 16.94
N GLY A 13 9.42 12.07 18.10
CA GLY A 13 8.46 11.71 19.14
C GLY A 13 7.02 12.03 18.73
N GLY A 14 6.77 13.22 18.19
CA GLY A 14 5.43 13.68 17.78
C GLY A 14 5.42 14.58 16.56
N GLY A 15 6.57 14.84 15.96
CA GLY A 15 6.71 15.71 14.80
C GLY A 15 6.55 14.98 13.48
N ASP A 16 6.22 15.73 12.45
CA ASP A 16 6.12 15.23 11.07
C ASP A 16 7.51 14.94 10.48
N ILE A 17 7.59 13.88 9.71
CA ILE A 17 8.80 13.53 8.94
C ILE A 17 8.48 13.65 7.45
N VAL A 18 9.24 14.48 6.75
CA VAL A 18 9.17 14.61 5.29
C VAL A 18 10.49 14.20 4.69
N ALA A 19 10.49 13.16 3.87
CA ALA A 19 11.64 12.61 3.17
C ALA A 19 11.40 12.68 1.65
N LYS A 20 12.30 13.36 0.92
CA LYS A 20 12.19 13.51 -0.53
C LYS A 20 13.49 13.08 -1.20
N ASP A 21 13.36 12.25 -2.24
CA ASP A 21 14.47 11.78 -3.08
C ASP A 21 15.63 11.22 -2.25
N CYS A 22 15.30 10.31 -1.33
CA CYS A 22 16.28 9.64 -0.48
C CYS A 22 16.65 8.29 -1.08
N ASP A 23 17.93 8.14 -1.45
CA ASP A 23 18.46 6.92 -2.04
C ASP A 23 19.23 6.11 -1.00
N GLY A 24 19.07 4.79 -1.05
CA GLY A 24 19.66 3.84 -0.12
C GLY A 24 18.66 3.32 0.92
N ALA A 25 19.17 2.75 2.00
CA ALA A 25 18.34 2.24 3.08
C ALA A 25 17.79 3.42 3.91
N THR A 26 16.48 3.62 3.90
CA THR A 26 15.81 4.71 4.60
C THR A 26 14.90 4.13 5.68
N ASN A 27 15.08 4.57 6.93
CA ASN A 27 14.24 4.21 8.07
C ASN A 27 13.63 5.47 8.68
N LEU A 28 12.30 5.52 8.75
CA LEU A 28 11.54 6.66 9.26
C LEU A 28 10.62 6.22 10.38
N ALA A 29 10.74 6.79 11.57
CA ALA A 29 9.91 6.43 12.71
C ALA A 29 9.33 7.67 13.41
N THR A 30 8.04 7.63 13.76
CA THR A 30 7.41 8.66 14.61
C THR A 30 6.35 8.07 15.51
N SER A 31 6.14 8.63 16.71
CA SER A 31 5.06 8.15 17.56
C SER A 31 3.70 8.75 17.21
N GLY A 32 3.61 9.96 16.70
CA GLY A 32 2.32 10.62 16.46
C GLY A 32 2.23 11.53 15.25
N GLY A 33 3.36 11.88 14.63
CA GLY A 33 3.40 12.77 13.47
C GLY A 33 3.11 12.07 12.15
N ARG A 34 2.86 12.86 11.13
CA ARG A 34 2.73 12.37 9.76
C ARG A 34 4.08 12.00 9.19
N ILE A 35 4.12 10.92 8.40
CA ILE A 35 5.29 10.59 7.57
C ILE A 35 4.92 10.77 6.10
N GLU A 36 5.72 11.55 5.39
CA GLU A 36 5.62 11.71 3.94
C GLU A 36 6.97 11.34 3.30
N ALA A 37 6.98 10.28 2.50
CA ALA A 37 8.16 9.84 1.75
C ALA A 37 7.83 9.88 0.25
N THR A 38 8.59 10.67 -0.51
CA THR A 38 8.35 10.85 -1.94
C THR A 38 9.64 10.71 -2.73
N GLY A 39 9.60 9.93 -3.80
CA GLY A 39 10.78 9.69 -4.66
C GLY A 39 11.86 8.84 -3.99
N GLY A 40 12.99 8.69 -4.69
CA GLY A 40 14.18 7.97 -4.23
C GLY A 40 14.17 6.47 -4.50
N HIS A 41 15.33 5.85 -4.31
CA HIS A 41 15.61 4.45 -4.62
C HIS A 41 16.13 3.71 -3.39
N GLY A 42 15.90 2.41 -3.31
CA GLY A 42 16.39 1.53 -2.25
C GLY A 42 15.29 1.14 -1.26
N THR A 43 15.68 0.55 -0.14
CA THR A 43 14.71 0.07 0.86
C THR A 43 14.14 1.22 1.68
N LEU A 44 12.84 1.18 1.93
CA LEU A 44 12.15 2.10 2.83
C LEU A 44 11.44 1.32 3.93
N ASP A 45 11.75 1.66 5.18
CA ASP A 45 11.08 1.15 6.36
C ASP A 45 10.44 2.31 7.12
N VAL A 46 9.13 2.22 7.34
CA VAL A 46 8.33 3.28 7.99
C VAL A 46 7.57 2.70 9.15
N ASP A 47 7.74 3.28 10.33
CA ASP A 47 7.05 2.90 11.56
C ASP A 47 6.36 4.10 12.20
N THR A 48 5.07 3.98 12.53
CA THR A 48 4.36 5.02 13.27
C THR A 48 3.30 4.44 14.20
N SER A 49 3.14 5.01 15.39
CA SER A 49 2.08 4.58 16.30
C SER A 49 0.73 5.22 15.99
N GLY A 50 0.67 6.44 15.45
CA GLY A 50 -0.61 7.13 15.27
C GLY A 50 -0.74 8.03 14.05
N GLY A 51 0.35 8.36 13.38
CA GLY A 51 0.35 9.30 12.26
C GLY A 51 -0.10 8.69 10.93
N ASN A 52 -0.55 9.54 10.04
CA ASN A 52 -0.80 9.12 8.67
C ASN A 52 0.52 8.95 7.91
N VAL A 53 0.57 7.94 7.06
CA VAL A 53 1.74 7.68 6.20
C VAL A 53 1.37 7.87 4.75
N THR A 54 2.18 8.64 4.03
CA THR A 54 2.09 8.80 2.58
C THR A 54 3.42 8.43 1.95
N VAL A 55 3.41 7.42 1.08
CA VAL A 55 4.60 7.00 0.31
C VAL A 55 4.27 7.03 -1.16
N LEU A 56 5.01 7.81 -1.94
CA LEU A 56 4.74 8.00 -3.37
C LEU A 56 6.01 7.90 -4.20
N ASN A 57 5.89 7.30 -5.40
CA ASN A 57 6.93 7.29 -6.44
C ASN A 57 8.28 6.72 -5.96
N ARG A 58 8.25 5.56 -5.33
CA ARG A 58 9.46 4.88 -4.83
C ARG A 58 9.88 3.73 -5.72
N VAL A 59 11.21 3.52 -5.81
CA VAL A 59 11.79 2.35 -6.45
C VAL A 59 12.60 1.56 -5.43
N GLY A 60 12.15 0.34 -5.14
CA GLY A 60 12.72 -0.57 -4.15
C GLY A 60 11.70 -1.08 -3.14
N ASP A 61 12.14 -1.98 -2.29
CA ASP A 61 11.26 -2.63 -1.33
C ASP A 61 10.81 -1.64 -0.25
N THR A 62 9.51 -1.64 0.03
CA THR A 62 8.88 -0.71 0.97
C THR A 62 8.09 -1.48 2.02
N LYS A 63 8.40 -1.21 3.28
CA LYS A 63 7.67 -1.69 4.44
C LYS A 63 7.07 -0.52 5.20
N VAL A 64 5.78 -0.62 5.55
CA VAL A 64 5.07 0.41 6.32
C VAL A 64 4.27 -0.24 7.42
N GLU A 65 4.53 0.13 8.66
CA GLU A 65 3.79 -0.32 9.83
C GLU A 65 3.18 0.87 10.56
N SER A 66 1.88 0.76 10.91
CA SER A 66 1.17 1.79 11.67
C SER A 66 0.20 1.17 12.65
N SER A 67 0.08 1.72 13.86
CA SER A 67 -0.97 1.27 14.78
C SER A 67 -2.31 1.96 14.56
N GLY A 68 -2.36 3.19 14.02
CA GLY A 68 -3.61 3.94 13.94
C GLY A 68 -3.85 4.81 12.73
N GLY A 69 -2.85 5.14 11.96
CA GLY A 69 -2.95 6.11 10.87
C GLY A 69 -3.44 5.52 9.55
N LYS A 70 -3.89 6.40 8.67
CA LYS A 70 -4.20 6.03 7.29
C LYS A 70 -2.92 5.88 6.48
N LEU A 71 -2.85 4.82 5.67
CA LEU A 71 -1.75 4.57 4.76
C LEU A 71 -2.16 4.94 3.33
N ARG A 72 -1.41 5.83 2.71
CA ARG A 72 -1.57 6.20 1.30
C ARG A 72 -0.29 5.87 0.54
N LEU A 73 -0.37 4.90 -0.34
CA LEU A 73 0.76 4.30 -1.04
C LEU A 73 0.54 4.42 -2.54
N GLY A 74 1.50 4.95 -3.27
CA GLY A 74 1.31 5.14 -4.71
C GLY A 74 2.60 4.97 -5.52
N HIS A 75 2.49 4.26 -6.66
CA HIS A 75 3.56 4.08 -7.63
C HIS A 75 4.87 3.58 -7.02
N ILE A 76 4.77 2.49 -6.26
CA ILE A 76 5.93 1.81 -5.64
C ILE A 76 6.34 0.65 -6.53
N SER A 77 7.57 0.68 -7.03
CA SER A 77 8.18 -0.38 -7.84
C SER A 77 9.14 -1.18 -6.98
N GLY A 78 8.72 -2.36 -6.52
CA GLY A 78 9.40 -3.25 -5.58
C GLY A 78 8.37 -3.98 -4.72
N LYS A 79 8.83 -4.77 -3.76
CA LYS A 79 7.92 -5.39 -2.79
C LYS A 79 7.28 -4.31 -1.91
N LEU A 80 5.97 -4.41 -1.72
CA LEU A 80 5.23 -3.53 -0.83
C LEU A 80 4.57 -4.36 0.27
N ASN A 81 4.96 -4.12 1.50
CA ASN A 81 4.30 -4.67 2.68
C ASN A 81 3.79 -3.51 3.55
N ALA A 82 2.49 -3.39 3.69
CA ALA A 82 1.88 -2.34 4.49
C ALA A 82 0.87 -2.92 5.48
N GLU A 83 1.04 -2.59 6.74
CA GLU A 83 0.21 -3.06 7.84
C GLU A 83 -0.26 -1.91 8.72
N THR A 84 -1.54 -1.93 9.10
CA THR A 84 -2.07 -0.99 10.08
C THR A 84 -3.11 -1.66 10.98
N SER A 85 -3.16 -1.31 12.26
CA SER A 85 -4.17 -1.87 13.15
C SER A 85 -5.51 -1.13 13.07
N GLY A 86 -5.53 0.18 12.98
CA GLY A 86 -6.77 0.97 13.05
C GLY A 86 -7.12 1.80 11.82
N GLY A 87 -6.22 1.95 10.88
CA GLY A 87 -6.39 2.83 9.73
C GLY A 87 -6.82 2.13 8.45
N SER A 88 -7.26 2.92 7.49
CA SER A 88 -7.51 2.41 6.14
C SER A 88 -6.24 2.47 5.29
N VAL A 89 -6.12 1.52 4.36
CA VAL A 89 -5.01 1.44 3.42
C VAL A 89 -5.52 1.77 2.01
N SER A 90 -4.91 2.75 1.37
CA SER A 90 -5.16 3.08 -0.04
C SER A 90 -3.87 2.90 -0.83
N ALA A 91 -3.89 2.07 -1.85
CA ALA A 91 -2.72 1.81 -2.70
C ALA A 91 -3.04 2.04 -4.17
N ILE A 92 -2.15 2.76 -4.86
CA ILE A 92 -2.18 2.95 -6.31
C ILE A 92 -1.02 2.17 -6.91
N LEU A 93 -1.32 1.13 -7.66
CA LEU A 93 -0.30 0.27 -8.25
C LEU A 93 0.29 0.89 -9.51
N PRO A 94 1.61 0.74 -9.75
CA PRO A 94 2.23 1.14 -11.01
C PRO A 94 1.87 0.19 -12.15
N SER A 95 2.21 0.57 -13.37
CA SER A 95 2.19 -0.32 -14.53
C SER A 95 3.58 -0.32 -15.21
N PRO A 96 4.27 -1.47 -15.25
CA PRO A 96 3.94 -2.78 -14.64
C PRO A 96 4.05 -2.77 -13.11
N VAL A 97 3.35 -3.69 -12.45
CA VAL A 97 3.55 -3.97 -11.03
C VAL A 97 4.79 -4.86 -10.89
N VAL A 98 5.77 -4.39 -10.13
CA VAL A 98 7.03 -5.11 -9.89
C VAL A 98 7.15 -5.41 -8.39
N GLY A 99 7.25 -6.68 -8.04
CA GLY A 99 7.30 -7.15 -6.66
C GLY A 99 5.91 -7.39 -6.03
N ASP A 100 5.87 -8.35 -5.11
CA ASP A 100 4.63 -8.74 -4.44
C ASP A 100 4.09 -7.59 -3.57
N VAL A 101 2.78 -7.46 -3.55
CA VAL A 101 2.06 -6.44 -2.75
C VAL A 101 1.24 -7.14 -1.67
N ARG A 102 1.48 -6.77 -0.41
CA ARG A 102 0.74 -7.23 0.75
C ARG A 102 0.23 -6.04 1.54
N LEU A 103 -1.09 -5.95 1.69
CA LEU A 103 -1.75 -4.90 2.44
C LEU A 103 -2.64 -5.53 3.52
N GLU A 104 -2.45 -5.12 4.76
CA GLU A 104 -3.18 -5.66 5.90
C GLU A 104 -3.72 -4.56 6.80
N THR A 105 -4.96 -4.74 7.28
CA THR A 105 -5.54 -3.87 8.31
C THR A 105 -6.42 -4.67 9.27
N SER A 106 -6.42 -4.31 10.55
CA SER A 106 -7.36 -4.93 11.48
C SER A 106 -8.69 -4.18 11.58
N GLY A 107 -8.69 -2.86 11.48
CA GLY A 107 -9.89 -2.05 11.72
C GLY A 107 -10.37 -1.17 10.58
N GLY A 108 -9.70 -1.15 9.45
CA GLY A 108 -10.03 -0.25 8.34
C GLY A 108 -10.35 -0.97 7.03
N SER A 109 -10.67 -0.20 6.02
CA SER A 109 -10.87 -0.72 4.66
C SER A 109 -9.58 -0.67 3.85
N ILE A 110 -9.48 -1.57 2.87
CA ILE A 110 -8.39 -1.58 1.89
C ILE A 110 -8.96 -1.20 0.53
N THR A 111 -8.41 -0.17 -0.10
CA THR A 111 -8.74 0.21 -1.47
C THR A 111 -7.50 0.14 -2.33
N VAL A 112 -7.56 -0.64 -3.41
CA VAL A 112 -6.46 -0.77 -4.36
C VAL A 112 -6.91 -0.27 -5.72
N LEU A 113 -6.23 0.77 -6.21
CA LEU A 113 -6.39 1.29 -7.55
C LEU A 113 -5.32 0.64 -8.45
N THR A 114 -5.76 -0.03 -9.49
CA THR A 114 -4.86 -0.76 -10.39
C THR A 114 -5.13 -0.41 -11.85
N PRO A 115 -4.08 -0.20 -12.66
CA PRO A 115 -4.25 -0.05 -14.10
C PRO A 115 -4.90 -1.30 -14.73
N PRO A 116 -5.74 -1.16 -15.76
CA PRO A 116 -6.51 -2.28 -16.31
C PRO A 116 -5.67 -3.35 -17.02
N ASN A 117 -4.46 -3.02 -17.41
CA ASN A 117 -3.55 -3.89 -18.18
C ASN A 117 -2.46 -4.57 -17.35
N VAL A 118 -2.54 -4.53 -16.02
CA VAL A 118 -1.61 -5.26 -15.16
C VAL A 118 -1.99 -6.73 -15.04
N ALA A 119 -0.98 -7.60 -14.93
CA ALA A 119 -1.15 -9.02 -14.67
C ALA A 119 -0.97 -9.28 -13.16
N LEU A 120 -2.02 -9.74 -12.49
CA LEU A 120 -2.04 -9.95 -11.05
C LEU A 120 -2.64 -11.30 -10.67
N THR A 121 -2.09 -11.90 -9.61
CA THR A 121 -2.71 -13.00 -8.87
C THR A 121 -3.23 -12.45 -7.56
N ILE A 122 -4.55 -12.44 -7.39
CA ILE A 122 -5.25 -11.81 -6.27
C ILE A 122 -5.62 -12.85 -5.23
N ASP A 123 -5.34 -12.53 -3.97
CA ASP A 123 -5.79 -13.24 -2.78
C ASP A 123 -6.28 -12.21 -1.76
N ALA A 124 -7.57 -11.92 -1.78
CA ALA A 124 -8.21 -10.93 -0.92
C ALA A 124 -9.18 -11.61 0.04
N GLU A 125 -9.13 -11.24 1.33
CA GLU A 125 -9.95 -11.82 2.38
C GLU A 125 -10.26 -10.78 3.46
N THR A 126 -11.49 -10.82 3.98
CA THR A 126 -11.91 -10.05 5.15
C THR A 126 -12.68 -10.93 6.12
N SER A 127 -12.56 -10.69 7.44
CA SER A 127 -13.30 -11.46 8.43
C SER A 127 -14.69 -10.86 8.73
N ALA A 128 -14.82 -9.53 8.62
CA ALA A 128 -16.10 -8.84 8.80
C ALA A 128 -16.17 -7.68 7.80
N GLY A 129 -16.83 -7.89 6.69
CA GLY A 129 -16.94 -6.93 5.59
C GLY A 129 -17.26 -7.64 4.28
N SER A 130 -16.89 -7.03 3.18
CA SER A 130 -17.04 -7.61 1.86
C SER A 130 -15.82 -7.36 0.98
N VAL A 131 -15.54 -8.29 0.07
CA VAL A 131 -14.52 -8.14 -0.95
C VAL A 131 -15.19 -7.84 -2.29
N ARG A 132 -14.84 -6.72 -2.90
CA ARG A 132 -15.38 -6.28 -4.20
C ARG A 132 -14.26 -5.99 -5.19
N SER A 133 -14.54 -6.25 -6.44
CA SER A 133 -13.67 -5.84 -7.54
C SER A 133 -14.51 -5.42 -8.73
N ASP A 134 -14.15 -4.27 -9.30
CA ASP A 134 -14.73 -3.73 -10.53
C ASP A 134 -13.92 -4.13 -11.79
N LEU A 135 -12.85 -4.89 -11.60
CA LEU A 135 -12.01 -5.38 -12.69
C LEU A 135 -12.48 -6.74 -13.20
N PRO A 136 -12.25 -7.04 -14.48
CA PRO A 136 -12.50 -8.36 -15.04
C PRO A 136 -11.50 -9.37 -14.48
N ILE A 137 -11.90 -10.09 -13.43
CA ILE A 137 -11.09 -11.13 -12.80
C ILE A 137 -11.51 -12.49 -13.31
N ALA A 138 -10.57 -13.32 -13.78
CA ALA A 138 -10.78 -14.74 -13.93
C ALA A 138 -10.80 -15.36 -12.52
N ILE A 139 -12.02 -15.60 -12.03
CA ILE A 139 -12.28 -15.97 -10.64
C ILE A 139 -12.02 -17.45 -10.45
N ALA A 140 -11.13 -17.81 -9.52
CA ALA A 140 -10.93 -19.19 -9.06
C ALA A 140 -11.86 -19.52 -7.88
N ARG A 141 -12.10 -18.56 -6.99
CA ARG A 141 -13.03 -18.66 -5.87
C ARG A 141 -13.56 -17.28 -5.49
N ARG A 142 -14.86 -17.21 -5.21
CA ARG A 142 -15.51 -16.00 -4.71
C ARG A 142 -16.55 -16.36 -3.67
N ASP A 143 -16.39 -15.77 -2.50
CA ASP A 143 -17.38 -15.73 -1.41
C ASP A 143 -17.62 -14.24 -1.07
N ASP A 144 -18.55 -13.93 -0.20
CA ASP A 144 -18.83 -12.53 0.18
C ASP A 144 -17.62 -11.87 0.87
N ASP A 145 -16.84 -12.67 1.58
CA ASP A 145 -15.69 -12.27 2.39
C ASP A 145 -14.33 -12.60 1.75
N SER A 146 -14.31 -13.31 0.62
CA SER A 146 -13.06 -13.71 -0.03
C SER A 146 -13.13 -13.70 -1.56
N LEU A 147 -12.01 -13.33 -2.18
CA LEU A 147 -11.83 -13.32 -3.62
C LEU A 147 -10.44 -13.82 -4.00
N LYS A 148 -10.40 -14.94 -4.73
CA LYS A 148 -9.18 -15.48 -5.32
C LYS A 148 -9.34 -15.59 -6.82
N GLY A 149 -8.37 -15.06 -7.56
CA GLY A 149 -8.43 -15.07 -9.01
C GLY A 149 -7.23 -14.42 -9.66
N THR A 150 -7.30 -14.27 -10.96
CA THR A 150 -6.23 -13.65 -11.75
C THR A 150 -6.77 -12.57 -12.67
N ILE A 151 -5.98 -11.54 -12.89
CA ILE A 151 -6.19 -10.51 -13.91
C ILE A 151 -5.14 -10.73 -15.00
N ASN A 152 -5.55 -10.69 -16.27
CA ASN A 152 -4.70 -10.81 -17.45
C ASN A 152 -3.74 -12.02 -17.39
N GLY A 153 -4.26 -13.19 -16.97
CA GLY A 153 -3.51 -14.44 -16.92
C GLY A 153 -2.66 -14.65 -15.66
N GLY A 154 -2.73 -13.74 -14.71
CA GLY A 154 -1.95 -13.82 -13.47
C GLY A 154 -0.52 -13.29 -13.61
N GLY A 155 0.12 -13.03 -12.49
CA GLY A 155 1.46 -12.45 -12.41
C GLY A 155 1.83 -12.15 -10.96
N THR A 156 2.26 -10.94 -10.70
CA THR A 156 2.61 -10.45 -9.37
C THR A 156 1.49 -10.73 -8.36
N ARG A 157 1.86 -11.19 -7.18
CA ARG A 157 0.89 -11.51 -6.13
C ARG A 157 0.42 -10.24 -5.43
N LEU A 158 -0.91 -10.11 -5.33
CA LEU A 158 -1.61 -9.09 -4.53
C LEU A 158 -2.36 -9.77 -3.39
N VAL A 159 -1.89 -9.59 -2.15
CA VAL A 159 -2.49 -10.15 -0.94
C VAL A 159 -3.14 -9.02 -0.15
N LEU A 160 -4.44 -9.15 0.10
CA LEU A 160 -5.22 -8.17 0.85
C LEU A 160 -5.90 -8.86 2.03
N ARG A 161 -5.66 -8.37 3.24
CA ARG A 161 -6.25 -8.92 4.47
C ARG A 161 -6.86 -7.81 5.30
N SER A 162 -8.14 -7.95 5.63
CA SER A 162 -8.82 -7.06 6.57
C SER A 162 -9.55 -7.88 7.63
N SER A 163 -9.49 -7.48 8.91
CA SER A 163 -10.30 -8.15 9.93
C SER A 163 -11.68 -7.51 10.06
N ALA A 164 -11.77 -6.18 9.97
CA ALA A 164 -13.05 -5.47 10.03
C ALA A 164 -13.03 -4.30 9.03
N GLY A 165 -13.69 -4.47 7.91
CA GLY A 165 -13.75 -3.46 6.85
C GLY A 165 -13.80 -4.10 5.47
N SER A 166 -14.21 -3.33 4.49
CA SER A 166 -14.34 -3.82 3.12
C SER A 166 -13.02 -3.70 2.37
N THR A 167 -12.80 -4.65 1.48
CA THR A 167 -11.67 -4.64 0.53
C THR A 167 -12.19 -4.37 -0.87
N GLU A 168 -11.67 -3.36 -1.53
CA GLU A 168 -12.11 -2.92 -2.84
C GLU A 168 -10.93 -2.83 -3.82
N ILE A 169 -11.10 -3.42 -4.99
CA ILE A 169 -10.12 -3.36 -6.09
C ILE A 169 -10.80 -2.67 -7.27
N VAL A 170 -10.32 -1.49 -7.62
CA VAL A 170 -10.92 -0.63 -8.65
C VAL A 170 -9.93 -0.26 -9.73
N PRO A 171 -10.39 0.01 -10.97
CA PRO A 171 -9.52 0.54 -12.01
C PRO A 171 -9.09 1.98 -11.68
N ALA A 172 -7.81 2.29 -11.95
CA ALA A 172 -7.22 3.59 -11.62
C ALA A 172 -7.84 4.79 -12.37
N ASP A 173 -8.49 4.55 -13.49
CA ASP A 173 -9.19 5.55 -14.32
C ASP A 173 -10.50 6.06 -13.70
N LYS A 174 -11.03 5.38 -12.67
CA LYS A 174 -12.25 5.85 -11.96
C LYS A 174 -12.00 7.00 -10.98
N GLU A 175 -10.78 7.23 -10.54
CA GLU A 175 -10.46 8.32 -9.60
C GLU A 175 -10.57 9.71 -10.25
N THR A 176 -10.43 9.82 -11.57
CA THR A 176 -10.52 11.09 -12.30
C THR A 176 -11.95 11.63 -12.41
N ALA A 177 -12.97 10.86 -12.07
CA ALA A 177 -14.38 11.21 -12.22
C ALA A 177 -15.03 11.81 -10.95
N GLN A 178 -14.27 11.97 -9.85
CA GLN A 178 -14.79 12.48 -8.57
C GLN A 178 -14.06 13.72 -8.01
N GLN A 179 -13.41 14.51 -8.87
CA GLN A 179 -12.92 15.84 -8.50
C GLN A 179 -13.79 16.94 -9.09
#